data_86f1fd5cf3f91d3e7073ed0f7289b490
#
_entry.id   86f1fd5cf3f91d3e7073ed0f7289b490
#
_cell.length_a   1.000
_cell.length_b   1.000
_cell.length_c   1.000
_cell.angle_alpha   90.00
_cell.angle_beta   90.00
_cell.angle_gamma   90.00
#
_symmetry.space_group_name_H-M   'P 1'
#
loop_
_entity.id
_entity.type
_entity.pdbx_description
1 polymer ?
#
loop_
_entity_poly.entity_id
_entity_poly.type
_entity_poly.pdbx_seq_one_letter_code
_entity_poly.pdbx_strand_id
1 'polypeptide(L)'
;MRKILILFSFYLSSLAVTAQMKWNSIYQSYVDQYKDLAIEQMLKYNIPASITLAQGLFESGAGRSRLARLGNNHFGIKCHGWTGKTIAEKAETGRECFRAYDNALQ
;
A
#
# COMPACT_ATOMS: atom_id res chain seq x y z
N MET A 1 20.43 -36.88 14.61
CA MET A 1 19.35 -35.94 14.90
C MET A 1 19.83 -34.51 15.07
N ARG A 2 20.88 -34.24 15.86
CA ARG A 2 21.39 -32.87 16.06
C ARG A 2 21.81 -32.17 14.77
N LYS A 3 22.47 -32.89 13.83
CA LYS A 3 22.91 -32.33 12.54
C LYS A 3 21.75 -31.94 11.66
N ILE A 4 20.64 -32.66 11.68
CA ILE A 4 19.44 -32.37 10.90
C ILE A 4 18.74 -31.08 11.41
N LEU A 5 18.69 -30.91 12.74
CA LEU A 5 18.10 -29.70 13.36
C LEU A 5 18.89 -28.44 13.02
N ILE A 6 20.21 -28.51 13.00
CA ILE A 6 21.07 -27.38 12.65
C ILE A 6 20.87 -26.98 11.18
N LEU A 7 20.80 -27.94 10.26
CA LEU A 7 20.55 -27.69 8.83
C LEU A 7 19.18 -27.07 8.60
N PHE A 8 18.16 -27.52 9.31
CA PHE A 8 16.80 -26.98 9.22
C PHE A 8 16.72 -25.52 9.69
N SER A 9 17.39 -25.20 10.80
CA SER A 9 17.47 -23.83 11.31
C SER A 9 18.16 -22.89 10.34
N PHE A 10 19.24 -23.34 9.71
CA PHE A 10 19.95 -22.54 8.69
C PHE A 10 19.09 -22.29 7.44
N TYR A 11 18.34 -23.28 7.00
CA TYR A 11 17.42 -23.17 5.87
C TYR A 11 16.30 -22.15 6.15
N LEU A 12 15.72 -22.14 7.35
CA LEU A 12 14.70 -21.16 7.74
C LEU A 12 15.24 -19.73 7.72
N SER A 13 16.47 -19.51 8.16
CA SER A 13 17.14 -18.21 8.12
C SER A 13 17.28 -17.70 6.68
N SER A 14 17.65 -18.58 5.74
CA SER A 14 17.79 -18.23 4.32
C SER A 14 16.44 -17.84 3.70
N LEU A 15 15.35 -18.54 4.03
CA LEU A 15 14.01 -18.22 3.56
C LEU A 15 13.54 -16.85 4.07
N ALA A 16 13.82 -16.53 5.33
CA ALA A 16 13.46 -15.23 5.90
C ALA A 16 14.16 -14.08 5.18
N VAL A 17 15.43 -14.24 4.80
CA VAL A 17 16.19 -13.22 4.06
C VAL A 17 15.60 -13.01 2.65
N THR A 18 15.20 -14.08 1.95
CA THR A 18 14.65 -13.98 0.58
C THR A 18 13.25 -13.38 0.55
N ALA A 19 12.52 -13.37 1.65
CA ALA A 19 11.18 -12.81 1.75
C ALA A 19 11.16 -11.29 1.96
N GLN A 20 12.32 -10.65 2.16
CA GLN A 20 12.40 -9.21 2.36
C GLN A 20 12.17 -8.45 1.06
N MET A 21 11.32 -7.40 1.13
CA MET A 21 11.09 -6.50 0.00
C MET A 21 12.33 -5.66 -0.26
N LYS A 22 12.76 -5.61 -1.53
CA LYS A 22 13.87 -4.75 -1.93
C LYS A 22 13.39 -3.30 -2.08
N TRP A 23 14.07 -2.39 -1.39
CA TRP A 23 13.83 -0.95 -1.54
C TRP A 23 14.39 -0.47 -2.87
N ASN A 24 13.69 0.45 -3.53
CA ASN A 24 14.13 1.02 -4.81
C ASN A 24 13.75 2.50 -4.91
N SER A 25 14.19 3.15 -5.98
CA SER A 25 13.96 4.57 -6.21
C SER A 25 12.50 4.95 -6.40
N ILE A 26 11.68 4.03 -6.93
CA ILE A 26 10.23 4.25 -7.11
C ILE A 26 9.56 4.32 -5.74
N TYR A 27 9.91 3.44 -4.83
CA TYR A 27 9.39 3.44 -3.47
C TYR A 27 9.82 4.70 -2.73
N GLN A 28 11.09 5.08 -2.87
CA GLN A 28 11.61 6.30 -2.25
C GLN A 28 10.88 7.55 -2.77
N SER A 29 10.65 7.63 -4.07
CA SER A 29 9.91 8.75 -4.67
C SER A 29 8.49 8.85 -4.11
N TYR A 30 7.81 7.74 -3.93
CA TYR A 30 6.48 7.71 -3.32
C TYR A 30 6.51 8.25 -1.89
N VAL A 31 7.45 7.79 -1.08
CA VAL A 31 7.62 8.27 0.29
C VAL A 31 7.93 9.77 0.32
N ASP A 32 8.85 10.23 -0.52
CA ASP A 32 9.22 11.65 -0.60
C ASP A 32 8.02 12.53 -0.98
N GLN A 33 7.17 12.03 -1.88
CA GLN A 33 5.99 12.76 -2.33
C GLN A 33 4.90 12.86 -1.25
N TYR A 34 4.69 11.82 -0.47
CA TYR A 34 3.55 11.72 0.44
C TYR A 34 3.88 11.79 1.93
N LYS A 35 5.17 11.88 2.30
CA LYS A 35 5.57 11.87 3.72
C LYS A 35 4.96 13.00 4.53
N ASP A 36 4.90 14.22 4.00
CA ASP A 36 4.35 15.36 4.72
C ASP A 36 2.85 15.20 4.95
N LEU A 37 2.15 14.67 3.95
CA LEU A 37 0.73 14.36 4.05
C LEU A 37 0.47 13.27 5.10
N ALA A 38 1.31 12.24 5.13
CA ALA A 38 1.20 11.17 6.11
C ALA A 38 1.46 11.68 7.55
N ILE A 39 2.40 12.59 7.72
CA ILE A 39 2.68 13.23 9.01
C ILE A 39 1.49 14.09 9.44
N GLU A 40 0.91 14.87 8.54
CA GLU A 40 -0.30 15.64 8.81
C GLU A 40 -1.44 14.75 9.30
N GLN A 41 -1.67 13.63 8.64
CA GLN A 41 -2.69 12.65 9.04
C GLN A 41 -2.36 12.00 10.39
N MET A 42 -1.08 11.77 10.67
CA MET A 42 -0.63 11.24 11.96
C MET A 42 -0.99 12.19 13.10
N LEU A 43 -0.71 13.48 12.92
CA LEU A 43 -1.02 14.50 13.93
C LEU A 43 -2.52 14.65 14.16
N LYS A 44 -3.33 14.42 13.12
CA LYS A 44 -4.78 14.58 13.19
C LYS A 44 -5.50 13.34 13.75
N TYR A 45 -5.05 12.14 13.40
CA TYR A 45 -5.75 10.89 13.69
C TYR A 45 -4.96 9.90 14.55
N ASN A 46 -3.76 10.24 14.99
CA ASN A 46 -2.89 9.39 15.82
C ASN A 46 -2.51 8.05 15.16
N ILE A 47 -2.43 8.02 13.84
CA ILE A 47 -1.95 6.86 13.09
C ILE A 47 -0.49 7.13 12.71
N PRO A 48 0.47 6.24 13.03
CA PRO A 48 1.86 6.45 12.66
C PRO A 48 2.04 6.69 11.16
N ALA A 49 2.77 7.72 10.78
CA ALA A 49 3.01 8.09 9.39
C ALA A 49 3.63 6.93 8.59
N SER A 50 4.52 6.14 9.21
CA SER A 50 5.15 4.99 8.60
C SER A 50 4.13 3.91 8.19
N ILE A 51 3.08 3.71 8.97
CA ILE A 51 2.02 2.74 8.66
C ILE A 51 1.20 3.24 7.46
N THR A 52 0.79 4.49 7.46
CA THR A 52 0.05 5.10 6.34
C THR A 52 0.86 5.02 5.05
N LEU A 53 2.14 5.36 5.09
CA LEU A 53 3.03 5.30 3.93
C LEU A 53 3.23 3.87 3.44
N ALA A 54 3.45 2.92 4.33
CA ALA A 54 3.64 1.52 3.96
C ALA A 54 2.40 0.93 3.31
N GLN A 55 1.22 1.18 3.86
CA GLN A 55 -0.04 0.72 3.28
C GLN A 55 -0.32 1.38 1.93
N GLY A 56 -0.13 2.69 1.83
CA GLY A 56 -0.31 3.41 0.58
C GLY A 56 0.63 2.93 -0.51
N LEU A 57 1.89 2.73 -0.17
CA LEU A 57 2.91 2.21 -1.07
C LEU A 57 2.52 0.82 -1.61
N PHE A 58 2.13 -0.07 -0.73
CA PHE A 58 1.79 -1.46 -1.05
C PHE A 58 0.48 -1.55 -1.84
N GLU A 59 -0.59 -0.93 -1.34
CA GLU A 59 -1.93 -1.03 -1.92
C GLU A 59 -2.03 -0.33 -3.28
N SER A 60 -1.28 0.73 -3.50
CA SER A 60 -1.32 1.51 -4.75
C SER A 60 -0.22 1.16 -5.74
N GLY A 61 0.66 0.19 -5.41
CA GLY A 61 1.83 -0.09 -6.22
C GLY A 61 2.72 1.14 -6.38
N ALA A 62 3.03 1.82 -5.29
CA ALA A 62 3.78 3.08 -5.25
C ALA A 62 3.08 4.21 -6.05
N GLY A 63 1.77 4.28 -5.97
CA GLY A 63 0.98 5.31 -6.64
C GLY A 63 0.79 5.07 -8.14
N ARG A 64 1.20 3.91 -8.66
CA ARG A 64 1.14 3.63 -10.10
C ARG A 64 -0.12 2.92 -10.54
N SER A 65 -0.95 2.44 -9.61
CA SER A 65 -2.21 1.78 -9.95
C SER A 65 -3.17 2.74 -10.65
N ARG A 66 -4.11 2.20 -11.43
CA ARG A 66 -5.13 2.99 -12.10
C ARG A 66 -5.97 3.79 -11.09
N LEU A 67 -6.34 3.18 -9.97
CA LEU A 67 -7.11 3.84 -8.92
C LEU A 67 -6.35 5.02 -8.30
N ALA A 68 -5.04 4.86 -8.06
CA ALA A 68 -4.22 5.94 -7.51
C ALA A 68 -4.02 7.07 -8.51
N ARG A 69 -3.72 6.75 -9.78
CA ARG A 69 -3.45 7.76 -10.82
C ARG A 69 -4.68 8.54 -11.23
N LEU A 70 -5.81 7.88 -11.43
CA LEU A 70 -7.03 8.50 -11.95
C LEU A 70 -7.98 8.95 -10.85
N GLY A 71 -7.98 8.26 -9.72
CA GLY A 71 -8.93 8.52 -8.64
C GLY A 71 -8.31 8.98 -7.33
N ASN A 72 -6.99 9.17 -7.26
CA ASN A 72 -6.30 9.49 -6.01
C ASN A 72 -6.64 8.51 -4.87
N ASN A 73 -7.05 7.30 -5.23
CA ASN A 73 -7.49 6.26 -4.30
C ASN A 73 -6.36 5.26 -4.07
N HIS A 74 -5.48 5.58 -3.14
CA HIS A 74 -4.27 4.80 -2.84
C HIS A 74 -4.55 3.53 -2.04
N PHE A 75 -5.67 3.45 -1.34
CA PHE A 75 -6.00 2.35 -0.42
C PHE A 75 -7.07 1.41 -0.95
N GLY A 76 -7.54 1.63 -2.18
CA GLY A 76 -8.57 0.78 -2.77
C GLY A 76 -9.91 0.87 -2.04
N ILE A 77 -10.33 2.07 -1.67
CA ILE A 77 -11.58 2.28 -0.94
C ILE A 77 -12.77 2.11 -1.88
N LYS A 78 -13.64 1.16 -1.57
CA LYS A 78 -14.87 0.91 -2.31
C LYS A 78 -15.93 1.97 -2.04
N CYS A 79 -16.93 2.03 -2.91
CA CYS A 79 -17.95 3.09 -2.84
C CYS A 79 -18.77 3.11 -1.55
N HIS A 80 -19.33 1.99 -1.11
CA HIS A 80 -20.08 1.88 0.16
C HIS A 80 -20.99 3.09 0.45
N GLY A 81 -21.85 3.46 -0.50
CA GLY A 81 -22.73 4.61 -0.35
C GLY A 81 -22.10 5.97 -0.65
N TRP A 82 -20.88 5.99 -1.15
CA TRP A 82 -20.20 7.20 -1.59
C TRP A 82 -20.97 7.88 -2.73
N THR A 83 -21.22 9.18 -2.61
CA THR A 83 -21.96 9.97 -3.60
C THR A 83 -21.07 10.82 -4.50
N GLY A 84 -19.76 10.84 -4.26
CA GLY A 84 -18.80 11.56 -5.09
C GLY A 84 -18.44 10.81 -6.37
N LYS A 85 -17.37 11.25 -7.02
CA LYS A 85 -16.86 10.62 -8.25
C LYS A 85 -16.43 9.18 -7.98
N THR A 86 -16.60 8.31 -8.97
CA THR A 86 -16.28 6.89 -8.87
C THR A 86 -15.45 6.42 -10.05
N ILE A 87 -14.76 5.30 -9.84
CA ILE A 87 -14.05 4.54 -10.88
C ILE A 87 -14.53 3.09 -10.80
N ALA A 88 -14.88 2.51 -11.95
CA ALA A 88 -15.23 1.10 -12.04
C ALA A 88 -13.98 0.30 -12.41
N GLU A 89 -13.72 -0.77 -11.65
CA GLU A 89 -12.62 -1.71 -11.90
C GLU A 89 -13.17 -3.11 -12.12
N LYS A 90 -12.46 -3.90 -12.94
CA LYS A 90 -12.84 -5.28 -13.20
C LYS A 90 -12.50 -6.13 -11.98
N ALA A 91 -13.47 -6.96 -11.54
CA ALA A 91 -13.34 -7.91 -10.45
C ALA A 91 -13.81 -9.29 -10.90
N GLU A 92 -13.55 -10.32 -10.09
CA GLU A 92 -13.94 -11.70 -10.41
C GLU A 92 -15.45 -11.86 -10.65
N THR A 93 -16.26 -11.10 -9.92
CA THR A 93 -17.73 -11.13 -9.97
C THR A 93 -18.34 -10.06 -10.87
N GLY A 94 -17.52 -9.42 -11.74
CA GLY A 94 -17.98 -8.32 -12.60
C GLY A 94 -17.18 -7.04 -12.35
N ARG A 95 -17.87 -5.91 -12.27
CA ARG A 95 -17.22 -4.62 -12.01
C ARG A 95 -17.49 -4.17 -10.60
N GLU A 96 -16.47 -3.63 -9.94
CA GLU A 96 -16.60 -3.04 -8.63
C GLU A 96 -16.47 -1.52 -8.68
N CYS A 97 -17.20 -0.85 -7.79
CA CYS A 97 -17.18 0.60 -7.64
C CYS A 97 -16.15 1.02 -6.60
N PHE A 98 -15.25 1.91 -7.00
CA PHE A 98 -14.26 2.52 -6.12
C PHE A 98 -14.44 4.02 -6.09
N ARG A 99 -14.15 4.63 -4.95
CA ARG A 99 -14.20 6.07 -4.77
C ARG A 99 -13.11 6.74 -5.58
N ALA A 100 -13.42 7.90 -6.16
CA ALA A 100 -12.45 8.78 -6.78
C ALA A 100 -12.43 10.11 -6.01
N TYR A 101 -11.23 10.58 -5.68
CA TYR A 101 -11.01 11.79 -4.90
C TYR A 101 -10.35 12.85 -5.75
N ASP A 102 -10.52 14.12 -5.37
CA ASP A 102 -9.91 15.24 -6.07
C ASP A 102 -8.40 15.35 -5.78
N ASN A 103 -7.97 14.83 -4.64
CA ASN A 103 -6.55 14.78 -4.25
C ASN A 103 -6.32 13.65 -3.24
N ALA A 104 -5.06 13.38 -2.93
CA ALA A 104 -4.68 12.28 -2.02
C ALA A 104 -5.06 12.52 -0.55
N LEU A 105 -5.33 13.76 -0.17
CA LEU A 105 -5.73 14.13 1.20
C LEU A 105 -7.19 13.77 1.49
N GLN A 106 -8.02 13.75 0.48
CA GLN A 106 -9.44 13.48 0.61
C GLN A 106 -9.71 12.00 0.91
#